data_4c8060f7b56e1a39cc874bc049446b39
#
_entry.id   4c8060f7b56e1a39cc874bc049446b39
#
_cell.length_a   1.000
_cell.length_b   1.000
_cell.length_c   1.000
_cell.angle_alpha   90.00
_cell.angle_beta   90.00
_cell.angle_gamma   90.00
#
_symmetry.space_group_name_H-M   'P 1'
#
loop_
_entity.id
_entity.type
_entity.pdbx_description
1 polymer ?
#
loop_
_entity_poly.entity_id
_entity_poly.type
_entity_poly.pdbx_seq_one_letter_code
_entity_poly.pdbx_strand_id
1 'polypeptide(L)'
;MNQLDALKSHTTVVADTGDFKQLAQFQPQDATTNPSLILKAVQKPEYAPLLSESVDAHKGQPLDVVMDHLLVRFGCEILKTIPGRVSTEVDARLSFDTAATLARARRLMSLYEAQGISRQRVLIKIAATWEGIQAAAELEREGIHTNLTLLF
;
A
#
# COMPACT_ATOMS: atom_id res chain seq x y z
N MET A 1 25.57 19.11 -3.69
CA MET A 1 24.61 18.32 -2.91
C MET A 1 23.36 19.15 -2.76
N ASN A 2 22.22 18.68 -3.24
CA ASN A 2 20.93 19.35 -3.09
C ASN A 2 20.30 18.98 -1.73
N GLN A 3 19.17 19.61 -1.38
CA GLN A 3 18.49 19.38 -0.10
C GLN A 3 18.04 17.92 0.10
N LEU A 4 17.58 17.26 -0.99
CA LEU A 4 17.16 15.86 -0.94
C LEU A 4 18.34 14.92 -0.67
N ASP A 5 19.49 15.17 -1.31
CA ASP A 5 20.70 14.37 -1.08
C ASP A 5 21.20 14.53 0.36
N ALA A 6 21.14 15.76 0.90
CA ALA A 6 21.46 16.01 2.29
C ALA A 6 20.51 15.26 3.24
N LEU A 7 19.19 15.29 2.97
CA LEU A 7 18.20 14.57 3.76
C LEU A 7 18.45 13.06 3.75
N LYS A 8 18.72 12.47 2.59
CA LYS A 8 19.01 11.04 2.43
C LYS A 8 20.22 10.56 3.23
N SER A 9 21.18 11.45 3.53
CA SER A 9 22.34 11.09 4.35
C SER A 9 22.04 10.98 5.86
N HIS A 10 20.90 11.48 6.29
CA HIS A 10 20.51 11.52 7.72
C HIS A 10 19.26 10.72 8.06
N THR A 11 18.44 10.35 7.07
CA THR A 11 17.19 9.63 7.28
C THR A 11 16.81 8.77 6.08
N THR A 12 15.91 7.81 6.31
CA THR A 12 15.26 7.05 5.24
C THR A 12 14.15 7.90 4.63
N VAL A 13 14.26 8.19 3.34
CA VAL A 13 13.23 8.94 2.62
C VAL A 13 12.14 8.01 2.13
N VAL A 14 10.91 8.27 2.55
CA VAL A 14 9.69 7.54 2.16
C VAL A 14 8.81 8.48 1.36
N ALA A 15 8.39 8.06 0.16
CA ALA A 15 7.49 8.85 -0.67
C ALA A 15 6.02 8.50 -0.39
N ASP A 16 5.18 9.50 -0.18
CA ASP A 16 3.73 9.33 -0.04
C ASP A 16 3.04 9.71 -1.36
N THR A 17 2.79 8.71 -2.21
CA THR A 17 2.23 8.96 -3.55
C THR A 17 1.60 7.71 -4.18
N GLY A 18 0.56 7.94 -5.01
CA GLY A 18 0.07 6.95 -5.99
C GLY A 18 0.69 7.14 -7.38
N ASP A 19 1.46 8.21 -7.59
CA ASP A 19 2.11 8.55 -8.86
C ASP A 19 3.51 7.93 -8.94
N PHE A 20 3.55 6.63 -9.20
CA PHE A 20 4.82 5.89 -9.19
C PHE A 20 5.76 6.25 -10.36
N LYS A 21 5.27 6.86 -11.44
CA LYS A 21 6.14 7.33 -12.53
C LYS A 21 7.05 8.49 -12.10
N GLN A 22 6.60 9.28 -11.12
CA GLN A 22 7.42 10.35 -10.56
C GLN A 22 8.44 9.86 -9.53
N LEU A 23 8.26 8.68 -8.95
CA LEU A 23 9.17 8.14 -7.93
C LEU A 23 10.62 8.02 -8.41
N ALA A 24 10.81 7.68 -9.69
CA ALA A 24 12.14 7.53 -10.28
C ALA A 24 12.99 8.80 -10.18
N GLN A 25 12.35 9.98 -10.15
CA GLN A 25 13.06 11.28 -10.06
C GLN A 25 13.64 11.52 -8.66
N PHE A 26 12.97 11.02 -7.62
CA PHE A 26 13.34 11.26 -6.22
C PHE A 26 14.10 10.11 -5.59
N GLN A 27 14.02 8.91 -6.17
CA GLN A 27 14.66 7.68 -5.69
C GLN A 27 14.49 7.49 -4.17
N PRO A 28 13.24 7.43 -3.66
CA PRO A 28 13.01 7.15 -2.25
C PRO A 28 13.41 5.71 -1.92
N GLN A 29 13.69 5.44 -0.64
CA GLN A 29 13.93 4.10 -0.15
C GLN A 29 12.65 3.28 -0.13
N ASP A 30 11.59 3.84 0.44
CA ASP A 30 10.28 3.23 0.60
C ASP A 30 9.19 4.12 0.01
N ALA A 31 7.98 3.58 -0.13
CA ALA A 31 6.81 4.36 -0.51
C ALA A 31 5.59 3.97 0.34
N THR A 32 4.70 4.92 0.52
CA THR A 32 3.40 4.68 1.14
C THR A 32 2.28 5.16 0.23
N THR A 33 1.18 4.46 0.25
CA THR A 33 -0.03 4.80 -0.49
C THR A 33 -1.23 4.86 0.44
N ASN A 34 -2.32 5.36 -0.07
CA ASN A 34 -3.64 5.24 0.51
C ASN A 34 -4.70 5.25 -0.60
N PRO A 35 -5.95 4.83 -0.33
CA PRO A 35 -7.00 4.78 -1.33
C PRO A 35 -7.25 6.11 -2.05
N SER A 36 -7.13 7.25 -1.35
CA SER A 36 -7.33 8.58 -1.95
C SER A 36 -6.24 8.95 -2.95
N LEU A 37 -4.98 8.57 -2.68
CA LEU A 37 -3.88 8.77 -3.62
C LEU A 37 -4.04 7.91 -4.87
N ILE A 38 -4.46 6.65 -4.70
CA ILE A 38 -4.77 5.76 -5.83
C ILE A 38 -5.93 6.31 -6.66
N LEU A 39 -7.01 6.79 -6.00
CA LEU A 39 -8.14 7.41 -6.70
C LEU A 39 -7.69 8.62 -7.54
N LYS A 40 -6.82 9.48 -7.00
CA LYS A 40 -6.25 10.60 -7.77
C LYS A 40 -5.37 10.14 -8.92
N ALA A 41 -4.59 9.07 -8.72
CA ALA A 41 -3.74 8.53 -9.77
C ALA A 41 -4.55 7.98 -10.93
N VAL A 42 -5.58 7.15 -10.70
CA VAL A 42 -6.39 6.54 -11.77
C VAL A 42 -7.21 7.55 -12.59
N GLN A 43 -7.36 8.78 -12.11
CA GLN A 43 -7.97 9.88 -12.87
C GLN A 43 -7.02 10.43 -13.96
N LYS A 44 -5.73 10.12 -13.90
CA LYS A 44 -4.76 10.51 -14.92
C LYS A 44 -4.79 9.50 -16.08
N PRO A 45 -4.77 9.97 -17.34
CA PRO A 45 -4.84 9.10 -18.52
C PRO A 45 -3.79 7.98 -18.52
N GLU A 46 -2.61 8.26 -17.98
CA GLU A 46 -1.47 7.34 -17.94
C GLU A 46 -1.66 6.14 -17.01
N TYR A 47 -2.62 6.20 -16.06
CA TYR A 47 -2.96 5.11 -15.12
C TYR A 47 -4.35 4.51 -15.38
N ALA A 48 -5.14 5.10 -16.27
CA ALA A 48 -6.46 4.60 -16.62
C ALA A 48 -6.45 3.11 -17.08
N PRO A 49 -5.44 2.64 -17.84
CA PRO A 49 -5.34 1.22 -18.18
C PRO A 49 -5.26 0.29 -16.98
N LEU A 50 -4.57 0.68 -15.90
CA LEU A 50 -4.48 -0.15 -14.67
C LEU A 50 -5.84 -0.34 -14.02
N LEU A 51 -6.68 0.71 -14.04
CA LEU A 51 -8.04 0.63 -13.53
C LEU A 51 -8.90 -0.26 -14.41
N SER A 52 -8.94 -0.03 -15.73
CA SER A 52 -9.78 -0.81 -16.66
C SER A 52 -9.41 -2.28 -16.64
N GLU A 53 -8.12 -2.61 -16.70
CA GLU A 53 -7.64 -3.99 -16.64
C GLU A 53 -8.00 -4.67 -15.31
N SER A 54 -7.92 -3.95 -14.19
CA SER A 54 -8.31 -4.49 -12.87
C SER A 54 -9.80 -4.75 -12.78
N VAL A 55 -10.63 -3.86 -13.34
CA VAL A 55 -12.09 -4.01 -13.39
C VAL A 55 -12.47 -5.18 -14.31
N ASP A 56 -11.90 -5.26 -15.49
CA ASP A 56 -12.21 -6.29 -16.47
C ASP A 56 -11.81 -7.69 -15.98
N ALA A 57 -10.62 -7.80 -15.35
CA ALA A 57 -10.14 -9.06 -14.79
C ALA A 57 -10.98 -9.59 -13.62
N HIS A 58 -11.70 -8.70 -12.92
CA HIS A 58 -12.48 -9.05 -11.73
C HIS A 58 -13.97 -8.70 -11.90
N LYS A 59 -14.44 -8.68 -13.15
CA LYS A 59 -15.84 -8.38 -13.50
C LYS A 59 -16.79 -9.35 -12.78
N GLY A 60 -17.80 -8.79 -12.13
CA GLY A 60 -18.78 -9.55 -11.37
C GLY A 60 -18.38 -9.90 -9.92
N GLN A 61 -17.15 -9.57 -9.53
CA GLN A 61 -16.74 -9.67 -8.13
C GLN A 61 -17.25 -8.48 -7.31
N PRO A 62 -17.39 -8.62 -5.98
CA PRO A 62 -17.70 -7.51 -5.09
C PRO A 62 -16.70 -6.35 -5.24
N LEU A 63 -17.18 -5.12 -5.08
CA LEU A 63 -16.37 -3.93 -5.28
C LEU A 63 -15.09 -3.92 -4.41
N ASP A 64 -15.20 -4.37 -3.17
CA ASP A 64 -14.07 -4.48 -2.24
C ASP A 64 -12.98 -5.43 -2.74
N VAL A 65 -13.36 -6.50 -3.48
CA VAL A 65 -12.41 -7.41 -4.13
C VAL A 65 -11.66 -6.70 -5.24
N VAL A 66 -12.40 -6.01 -6.12
CA VAL A 66 -11.81 -5.25 -7.23
C VAL A 66 -10.85 -4.18 -6.71
N MET A 67 -11.26 -3.48 -5.64
CA MET A 67 -10.42 -2.46 -4.99
C MET A 67 -9.12 -3.03 -4.42
N ASP A 68 -9.17 -4.18 -3.75
CA ASP A 68 -7.97 -4.81 -3.21
C ASP A 68 -6.98 -5.19 -4.31
N HIS A 69 -7.47 -5.75 -5.41
CA HIS A 69 -6.63 -6.06 -6.57
C HIS A 69 -6.01 -4.81 -7.19
N LEU A 70 -6.77 -3.71 -7.28
CA LEU A 70 -6.26 -2.44 -7.78
C LEU A 70 -5.16 -1.87 -6.87
N LEU A 71 -5.38 -1.86 -5.54
CA LEU A 71 -4.40 -1.40 -4.56
C LEU A 71 -3.10 -2.21 -4.65
N VAL A 72 -3.22 -3.53 -4.71
CA VAL A 72 -2.05 -4.43 -4.83
C VAL A 72 -1.33 -4.21 -6.16
N ARG A 73 -2.06 -4.02 -7.27
CA ARG A 73 -1.46 -3.72 -8.57
C ARG A 73 -0.63 -2.43 -8.54
N PHE A 74 -1.15 -1.36 -7.96
CA PHE A 74 -0.38 -0.12 -7.76
C PHE A 74 0.86 -0.37 -6.88
N GLY A 75 0.71 -1.10 -5.79
CA GLY A 75 1.83 -1.47 -4.93
C GLY A 75 2.91 -2.27 -5.68
N CYS A 76 2.53 -3.21 -6.55
CA CYS A 76 3.48 -3.95 -7.38
C CYS A 76 4.23 -3.05 -8.36
N GLU A 77 3.55 -2.07 -8.99
CA GLU A 77 4.22 -1.12 -9.88
C GLU A 77 5.21 -0.20 -9.11
N ILE A 78 4.83 0.25 -7.93
CA ILE A 78 5.71 1.01 -7.04
C ILE A 78 6.96 0.20 -6.68
N LEU A 79 6.79 -1.07 -6.31
CA LEU A 79 7.89 -1.96 -5.92
C LEU A 79 8.92 -2.23 -7.02
N LYS A 80 8.57 -2.01 -8.29
CA LYS A 80 9.53 -2.05 -9.40
C LYS A 80 10.47 -0.84 -9.41
N THR A 81 10.06 0.26 -8.77
CA THR A 81 10.77 1.55 -8.80
C THR A 81 11.58 1.81 -7.54
N ILE A 82 11.19 1.25 -6.40
CA ILE A 82 11.83 1.46 -5.11
C ILE A 82 12.58 0.21 -4.64
N PRO A 83 13.71 0.35 -3.93
CA PRO A 83 14.46 -0.81 -3.41
C PRO A 83 13.84 -1.41 -2.15
N GLY A 84 13.11 -0.65 -1.35
CA GLY A 84 12.56 -1.03 -0.05
C GLY A 84 11.13 -1.53 -0.09
N ARG A 85 10.28 -0.99 0.76
CA ARG A 85 8.93 -1.48 1.06
C ARG A 85 7.86 -0.52 0.52
N VAL A 86 6.68 -1.09 0.21
CA VAL A 86 5.47 -0.31 -0.04
C VAL A 86 4.47 -0.51 1.09
N SER A 87 3.86 0.58 1.57
CA SER A 87 2.71 0.52 2.48
C SER A 87 1.41 0.56 1.69
N THR A 88 0.55 -0.44 1.89
CA THR A 88 -0.80 -0.53 1.30
C THR A 88 -1.83 -0.53 2.40
N GLU A 89 -2.75 0.43 2.35
CA GLU A 89 -3.70 0.69 3.44
C GLU A 89 -4.96 -0.18 3.30
N VAL A 90 -5.40 -0.76 4.42
CA VAL A 90 -6.72 -1.38 4.54
C VAL A 90 -7.81 -0.32 4.48
N ASP A 91 -9.03 -0.74 4.13
CA ASP A 91 -10.19 0.18 4.05
C ASP A 91 -10.42 0.88 5.40
N ALA A 92 -10.44 2.22 5.39
CA ALA A 92 -10.62 3.03 6.59
C ALA A 92 -11.94 2.74 7.34
N ARG A 93 -12.96 2.22 6.66
CA ARG A 93 -14.23 1.79 7.28
C ARG A 93 -14.06 0.64 8.26
N LEU A 94 -12.94 -0.09 8.21
CA LEU A 94 -12.61 -1.19 9.11
C LEU A 94 -11.85 -0.74 10.36
N SER A 95 -11.56 0.55 10.51
CA SER A 95 -10.68 1.09 11.57
C SER A 95 -11.11 0.75 13.00
N PHE A 96 -12.39 0.44 13.22
CA PHE A 96 -12.96 0.08 14.53
C PHE A 96 -13.44 -1.39 14.57
N ASP A 97 -12.95 -2.23 13.66
CA ASP A 97 -13.26 -3.67 13.61
C ASP A 97 -11.95 -4.47 13.45
N THR A 98 -11.46 -5.01 14.55
CA THR A 98 -10.22 -5.80 14.58
C THR A 98 -10.30 -7.02 13.67
N ALA A 99 -11.41 -7.76 13.71
CA ALA A 99 -11.55 -9.01 12.94
C ALA A 99 -11.59 -8.74 11.44
N ALA A 100 -12.36 -7.73 11.01
CA ALA A 100 -12.44 -7.33 9.61
C ALA A 100 -11.11 -6.75 9.11
N THR A 101 -10.39 -5.99 9.94
CA THR A 101 -9.04 -5.46 9.63
C THR A 101 -8.05 -6.60 9.41
N LEU A 102 -8.02 -7.60 10.30
CA LEU A 102 -7.18 -8.80 10.16
C LEU A 102 -7.48 -9.57 8.87
N ALA A 103 -8.76 -9.83 8.60
CA ALA A 103 -9.17 -10.55 7.40
C ALA A 103 -8.72 -9.81 6.11
N ARG A 104 -8.90 -8.49 6.08
CA ARG A 104 -8.49 -7.66 4.94
C ARG A 104 -6.97 -7.60 4.78
N ALA A 105 -6.24 -7.44 5.87
CA ALA A 105 -4.77 -7.41 5.87
C ALA A 105 -4.16 -8.70 5.33
N ARG A 106 -4.64 -9.85 5.83
CA ARG A 106 -4.21 -11.18 5.36
C ARG A 106 -4.52 -11.38 3.87
N ARG A 107 -5.69 -10.92 3.43
CA ARG A 107 -6.07 -10.97 2.00
C ARG A 107 -5.14 -10.12 1.13
N LEU A 108 -4.88 -8.87 1.49
CA LEU A 108 -3.95 -8.01 0.76
C LEU A 108 -2.56 -8.65 0.66
N MET A 109 -2.04 -9.19 1.77
CA MET A 109 -0.76 -9.89 1.79
C MET A 109 -0.76 -11.10 0.85
N SER A 110 -1.81 -11.93 0.89
CA SER A 110 -1.94 -13.09 -0.01
C SER A 110 -1.98 -12.68 -1.48
N LEU A 111 -2.61 -11.55 -1.81
CA LEU A 111 -2.63 -11.02 -3.17
C LEU A 111 -1.23 -10.59 -3.63
N TYR A 112 -0.42 -9.96 -2.77
CA TYR A 112 0.97 -9.64 -3.07
C TYR A 112 1.82 -10.91 -3.28
N GLU A 113 1.68 -11.90 -2.40
CA GLU A 113 2.39 -13.18 -2.52
C GLU A 113 2.01 -13.91 -3.82
N ALA A 114 0.75 -13.88 -4.23
CA ALA A 114 0.29 -14.42 -5.51
C ALA A 114 0.91 -13.72 -6.73
N GLN A 115 1.35 -12.46 -6.58
CA GLN A 115 2.13 -11.73 -7.60
C GLN A 115 3.64 -11.96 -7.49
N GLY A 116 4.09 -12.89 -6.64
CA GLY A 116 5.52 -13.18 -6.42
C GLY A 116 6.24 -12.13 -5.57
N ILE A 117 5.52 -11.24 -4.90
CA ILE A 117 6.11 -10.24 -4.01
C ILE A 117 6.30 -10.84 -2.62
N SER A 118 7.53 -10.80 -2.11
CA SER A 118 7.82 -11.20 -0.75
C SER A 118 7.11 -10.31 0.27
N ARG A 119 6.54 -10.91 1.33
CA ARG A 119 5.93 -10.17 2.45
C ARG A 119 6.88 -9.19 3.12
N GLN A 120 8.19 -9.42 3.04
CA GLN A 120 9.20 -8.50 3.54
C GLN A 120 9.28 -7.17 2.78
N ARG A 121 8.66 -7.09 1.60
CA ARG A 121 8.58 -5.90 0.75
C ARG A 121 7.29 -5.10 0.95
N VAL A 122 6.38 -5.55 1.84
CA VAL A 122 5.06 -4.96 2.02
C VAL A 122 4.84 -4.63 3.49
N LEU A 123 4.27 -3.45 3.76
CA LEU A 123 3.70 -3.07 5.04
C LEU A 123 2.20 -2.90 4.87
N ILE A 124 1.41 -3.56 5.69
CA ILE A 124 -0.03 -3.31 5.73
C ILE A 124 -0.29 -2.07 6.59
N LYS A 125 -0.82 -1.02 5.95
CA LYS A 125 -1.08 0.25 6.63
C LYS A 125 -2.46 0.21 7.28
N ILE A 126 -2.51 0.52 8.59
CA ILE A 126 -3.68 0.38 9.46
C ILE A 126 -3.82 1.65 10.30
N ALA A 127 -5.04 2.15 10.46
CA ALA A 127 -5.30 3.27 11.38
C ALA A 127 -4.96 2.87 12.84
N ALA A 128 -4.27 3.74 13.55
CA ALA A 128 -3.84 3.53 14.93
C ALA A 128 -4.99 3.74 15.95
N THR A 129 -6.15 3.15 15.67
CA THR A 129 -7.24 2.98 16.64
C THR A 129 -6.89 1.87 17.63
N TRP A 130 -7.65 1.75 18.71
CA TRP A 130 -7.46 0.62 19.64
C TRP A 130 -7.59 -0.72 18.91
N GLU A 131 -8.61 -0.88 18.10
CA GLU A 131 -8.90 -2.08 17.30
C GLU A 131 -7.79 -2.34 16.26
N GLY A 132 -7.31 -1.28 15.62
CA GLY A 132 -6.21 -1.37 14.65
C GLY A 132 -4.89 -1.77 15.29
N ILE A 133 -4.59 -1.30 16.52
CA ILE A 133 -3.41 -1.71 17.28
C ILE A 133 -3.47 -3.20 17.64
N GLN A 134 -4.65 -3.71 18.03
CA GLN A 134 -4.83 -5.14 18.31
C GLN A 134 -4.61 -5.98 17.04
N ALA A 135 -5.15 -5.52 15.90
CA ALA A 135 -4.93 -6.18 14.60
C ALA A 135 -3.45 -6.18 14.21
N ALA A 136 -2.78 -5.03 14.35
CA ALA A 136 -1.35 -4.92 14.04
C ALA A 136 -0.50 -5.87 14.89
N ALA A 137 -0.78 -5.95 16.19
CA ALA A 137 -0.05 -6.86 17.09
C ALA A 137 -0.18 -8.33 16.70
N GLU A 138 -1.34 -8.75 16.18
CA GLU A 138 -1.55 -10.11 15.69
C GLU A 138 -0.84 -10.34 14.36
N LEU A 139 -0.96 -9.41 13.40
CA LEU A 139 -0.32 -9.49 12.10
C LEU A 139 1.21 -9.56 12.21
N GLU A 140 1.82 -8.79 13.10
CA GLU A 140 3.27 -8.83 13.34
C GLU A 140 3.72 -10.21 13.88
N ARG A 141 2.92 -10.87 14.72
CA ARG A 141 3.20 -12.26 15.15
C ARG A 141 3.13 -13.27 14.00
N GLU A 142 2.33 -12.99 12.97
CA GLU A 142 2.22 -13.80 11.76
C GLU A 142 3.31 -13.49 10.72
N GLY A 143 4.20 -12.54 11.00
CA GLY A 143 5.22 -12.05 10.06
C GLY A 143 4.65 -11.19 8.94
N ILE A 144 3.48 -10.59 9.14
CA ILE A 144 2.90 -9.57 8.29
C ILE A 144 3.20 -8.22 8.93
N HIS A 145 4.15 -7.49 8.36
CA HIS A 145 4.58 -6.21 8.90
C HIS A 145 3.54 -5.11 8.67
N THR A 146 3.45 -4.21 9.63
CA THR A 146 2.43 -3.16 9.63
C THR A 146 3.03 -1.76 9.64
N ASN A 147 2.25 -0.79 9.17
CA ASN A 147 2.50 0.65 9.25
C ASN A 147 1.28 1.29 9.92
N LEU A 148 1.41 1.66 11.18
CA LEU A 148 0.32 2.34 11.90
C LEU A 148 0.26 3.81 11.49
N THR A 149 -0.88 4.25 10.97
CA THR A 149 -1.14 5.62 10.51
C THR A 149 -2.09 6.36 11.45
N LEU A 150 -2.15 7.69 11.36
CA LEU A 150 -2.92 8.56 12.22
C LEU A 150 -2.44 8.54 13.69
N LEU A 151 -1.14 8.38 13.87
CA LEU A 151 -0.46 8.57 15.15
C LEU A 151 -0.07 10.04 15.32
N PHE A 152 -0.38 10.61 16.50
CA PHE A 152 -0.06 11.97 16.88
C PHE A 152 0.83 12.00 18.13
#